data_6f550a30bd90828fe9bb97a3ccbe9367
#
_entry.id   6f550a30bd90828fe9bb97a3ccbe9367
#
_cell.length_a   1.000
_cell.length_b   1.000
_cell.length_c   1.000
_cell.angle_alpha   90.00
_cell.angle_beta   90.00
_cell.angle_gamma   90.00
#
_symmetry.space_group_name_H-M   'P 1'
#
loop_
_entity.id
_entity.type
_entity.pdbx_description
1 polymer ?
#
loop_
_entity_poly.entity_id
_entity_poly.type
_entity_poly.pdbx_seq_one_letter_code
_entity_poly.pdbx_strand_id
1 'polypeptide(L)'
;MEAVSHRFEELSIRLNQPETAADPALLRRLMQEYHEAEPVVQAYQALITAQDHLAQAKALLEGETLDPDFKEMVQQEISEKSQEVAQLENNLKILLLPKDVNDDKSVIMELRGGAGGEEAALFAHSLMRMYTMYVQSRGWELEVLNLNETELGGVKEAILAVNGAGAYNRLKYESGVHRVQRVPETETQGRIHTSTATVAVMPQAEEVDLVIDPKDLRIDTFRSSGAGGQHINKTSSAIRVTHIPTGMVVECQNERSQFQNKDKALEILRSRLLAQKQKEQQDAINANRAGQVGTGDRSEKIRTYNFPQDRCTDHRIGLTVHNLDKIMDGNLDEIIDALATHEQAEKLRQLNAQAE
;
A
#
# COMPACT_ATOMS: atom_id res chain seq x y z
N MET A 1 -14.32 20.88 4.02
CA MET A 1 -14.41 20.88 2.53
C MET A 1 -13.85 22.17 1.96
N GLU A 2 -14.22 23.34 2.44
CA GLU A 2 -13.68 24.64 1.99
C GLU A 2 -12.14 24.70 2.01
N ALA A 3 -11.51 24.17 3.05
CA ALA A 3 -10.04 24.11 3.14
C ALA A 3 -9.39 23.25 2.03
N VAL A 4 -10.06 22.18 1.60
CA VAL A 4 -9.57 21.31 0.51
C VAL A 4 -9.72 22.02 -0.84
N SER A 5 -10.84 22.69 -1.06
CA SER A 5 -11.06 23.49 -2.28
C SER A 5 -10.05 24.64 -2.40
N HIS A 6 -9.82 25.37 -1.31
CA HIS A 6 -8.80 26.43 -1.28
C HIS A 6 -7.39 25.89 -1.53
N ARG A 7 -7.06 24.74 -0.94
CA ARG A 7 -5.76 24.08 -1.19
C ARG A 7 -5.60 23.66 -2.64
N PHE A 8 -6.66 23.14 -3.26
CA PHE A 8 -6.67 22.76 -4.67
C PHE A 8 -6.42 23.95 -5.61
N GLU A 9 -7.06 25.11 -5.33
CA GLU A 9 -6.81 26.34 -6.05
C GLU A 9 -5.37 26.83 -5.90
N GLU A 10 -4.82 26.80 -4.68
CA GLU A 10 -3.40 27.12 -4.44
C GLU A 10 -2.46 26.20 -5.22
N LEU A 11 -2.73 24.89 -5.25
CA LEU A 11 -1.95 23.91 -6.00
C LEU A 11 -2.01 24.21 -7.51
N SER A 12 -3.20 24.51 -8.04
CA SER A 12 -3.37 24.90 -9.44
C SER A 12 -2.56 26.16 -9.82
N ILE A 13 -2.57 27.17 -8.94
CA ILE A 13 -1.78 28.39 -9.15
C ILE A 13 -0.28 28.08 -9.10
N ARG A 14 0.17 27.28 -8.13
CA ARG A 14 1.58 26.92 -7.96
C ARG A 14 2.13 26.07 -9.11
N LEU A 15 1.33 25.14 -9.63
CA LEU A 15 1.72 24.30 -10.78
C LEU A 15 1.98 25.14 -12.05
N ASN A 16 1.28 26.28 -12.19
CA ASN A 16 1.46 27.19 -13.32
C ASN A 16 2.63 28.17 -13.16
N GLN A 17 3.36 28.16 -12.04
CA GLN A 17 4.51 29.05 -11.81
C GLN A 17 5.77 28.51 -12.52
N PRO A 18 6.55 29.40 -13.18
CA PRO A 18 7.80 28.98 -13.85
C PRO A 18 8.83 28.34 -12.92
N GLU A 19 8.84 28.75 -11.64
CA GLU A 19 9.74 28.21 -10.61
C GLU A 19 9.46 26.74 -10.32
N THR A 20 8.19 26.33 -10.33
CA THR A 20 7.78 24.93 -10.15
C THR A 20 8.22 24.06 -11.32
N ALA A 21 8.14 24.58 -12.55
CA ALA A 21 8.58 23.85 -13.74
C ALA A 21 10.11 23.65 -13.78
N ALA A 22 10.89 24.47 -13.08
CA ALA A 22 12.34 24.35 -12.99
C ALA A 22 12.81 23.25 -12.02
N ASP A 23 11.95 22.80 -11.10
CA ASP A 23 12.27 21.75 -10.11
C ASP A 23 11.39 20.49 -10.34
N PRO A 24 11.94 19.44 -10.98
CA PRO A 24 11.19 18.21 -11.28
C PRO A 24 10.68 17.47 -10.04
N ALA A 25 11.37 17.57 -8.90
CA ALA A 25 10.95 16.90 -7.67
C ALA A 25 9.75 17.62 -7.02
N LEU A 26 9.81 18.94 -6.97
CA LEU A 26 8.71 19.77 -6.51
C LEU A 26 7.48 19.64 -7.43
N LEU A 27 7.68 19.66 -8.74
CA LEU A 27 6.61 19.48 -9.73
C LEU A 27 5.89 18.14 -9.54
N ARG A 28 6.64 17.04 -9.41
CA ARG A 28 6.06 15.70 -9.18
C ARG A 28 5.22 15.67 -7.91
N ARG A 29 5.74 16.22 -6.82
CA ARG A 29 5.03 16.26 -5.53
C ARG A 29 3.74 17.07 -5.62
N LEU A 30 3.78 18.28 -6.21
CA LEU A 30 2.59 19.13 -6.35
C LEU A 30 1.56 18.53 -7.31
N MET A 31 2.00 17.86 -8.39
CA MET A 31 1.10 17.12 -9.28
C MET A 31 0.41 15.96 -8.57
N GLN A 32 1.12 15.23 -7.73
CA GLN A 32 0.53 14.15 -6.95
C GLN A 32 -0.54 14.71 -5.98
N GLU A 33 -0.22 15.75 -5.20
CA GLU A 33 -1.18 16.41 -4.30
C GLU A 33 -2.41 16.94 -5.08
N TYR A 34 -2.22 17.47 -6.28
CA TYR A 34 -3.30 17.95 -7.14
C TYR A 34 -4.22 16.82 -7.59
N HIS A 35 -3.67 15.72 -8.13
CA HIS A 35 -4.45 14.57 -8.58
C HIS A 35 -5.18 13.86 -7.44
N GLU A 36 -4.64 13.89 -6.22
CA GLU A 36 -5.32 13.35 -5.04
C GLU A 36 -6.52 14.22 -4.62
N ALA A 37 -6.40 15.54 -4.72
CA ALA A 37 -7.45 16.48 -4.34
C ALA A 37 -8.55 16.63 -5.40
N GLU A 38 -8.22 16.49 -6.68
CA GLU A 38 -9.11 16.72 -7.82
C GLU A 38 -10.46 15.99 -7.71
N PRO A 39 -10.51 14.63 -7.51
CA PRO A 39 -11.79 13.91 -7.43
C PRO A 39 -12.65 14.34 -6.23
N VAL A 40 -12.02 14.74 -5.14
CA VAL A 40 -12.71 15.22 -3.93
C VAL A 40 -13.39 16.57 -4.21
N VAL A 41 -12.67 17.49 -4.88
CA VAL A 41 -13.19 18.82 -5.22
C VAL A 41 -14.30 18.72 -6.26
N GLN A 42 -14.14 17.88 -7.28
CA GLN A 42 -15.19 17.64 -8.28
C GLN A 42 -16.46 17.07 -7.66
N ALA A 43 -16.35 16.07 -6.79
CA ALA A 43 -17.49 15.49 -6.08
C ALA A 43 -18.17 16.53 -5.16
N TYR A 44 -17.40 17.39 -4.51
CA TYR A 44 -17.93 18.47 -3.67
C TYR A 44 -18.67 19.53 -4.48
N GLN A 45 -18.13 19.95 -5.62
CA GLN A 45 -18.80 20.89 -6.52
C GLN A 45 -20.11 20.31 -7.06
N ALA A 46 -20.11 19.02 -7.45
CA ALA A 46 -21.33 18.33 -7.87
C ALA A 46 -22.39 18.29 -6.75
N LEU A 47 -21.95 18.03 -5.51
CA LEU A 47 -22.85 18.04 -4.34
C LEU A 47 -23.49 19.42 -4.11
N ILE A 48 -22.71 20.51 -4.14
CA ILE A 48 -23.23 21.87 -3.99
C ILE A 48 -24.26 22.17 -5.07
N THR A 49 -23.94 21.86 -6.33
CA THR A 49 -24.86 22.08 -7.46
C THR A 49 -26.17 21.29 -7.29
N ALA A 50 -26.10 20.04 -6.86
CA ALA A 50 -27.28 19.20 -6.62
C ALA A 50 -28.11 19.72 -5.44
N GLN A 51 -27.47 20.21 -4.37
CA GLN A 51 -28.15 20.85 -3.22
C GLN A 51 -28.83 22.14 -3.60
N ASP A 52 -28.21 22.97 -4.44
CA ASP A 52 -28.81 24.22 -4.95
C ASP A 52 -30.02 23.92 -5.82
N HIS A 53 -29.97 22.92 -6.72
CA HIS A 53 -31.12 22.50 -7.52
C HIS A 53 -32.26 21.98 -6.63
N LEU A 54 -31.93 21.15 -5.62
CA LEU A 54 -32.92 20.66 -4.66
C LEU A 54 -33.58 21.79 -3.88
N ALA A 55 -32.82 22.82 -3.46
CA ALA A 55 -33.32 23.99 -2.76
C ALA A 55 -34.26 24.82 -3.67
N GLN A 56 -33.88 25.03 -4.94
CA GLN A 56 -34.70 25.70 -5.94
C GLN A 56 -36.02 24.96 -6.18
N ALA A 57 -35.98 23.64 -6.37
CA ALA A 57 -37.17 22.82 -6.57
C ALA A 57 -38.12 22.87 -5.35
N LYS A 58 -37.59 22.88 -4.12
CA LYS A 58 -38.38 23.04 -2.89
C LYS A 58 -39.00 24.43 -2.78
N ALA A 59 -38.26 25.49 -3.12
CA ALA A 59 -38.75 26.88 -3.09
C ALA A 59 -39.89 27.06 -4.11
N LEU A 60 -39.84 26.43 -5.28
CA LEU A 60 -40.96 26.48 -6.25
C LEU A 60 -42.22 25.85 -5.68
N LEU A 61 -42.12 24.83 -4.85
CA LEU A 61 -43.27 24.15 -4.23
C LEU A 61 -43.93 25.00 -3.14
N GLU A 62 -43.16 25.88 -2.46
CA GLU A 62 -43.63 26.74 -1.37
C GLU A 62 -44.20 28.09 -1.85
N GLY A 63 -43.87 28.52 -3.07
CA GLY A 63 -44.08 29.92 -3.50
C GLY A 63 -45.37 30.23 -4.26
N GLU A 64 -46.09 29.27 -4.90
CA GLU A 64 -47.25 29.54 -5.78
C GLU A 64 -48.30 28.43 -5.73
N THR A 65 -49.58 28.80 -6.09
CA THR A 65 -50.66 27.85 -6.41
C THR A 65 -50.34 27.18 -7.74
N LEU A 66 -49.57 26.09 -7.68
CA LEU A 66 -49.15 25.32 -8.85
C LEU A 66 -50.31 24.45 -9.37
N ASP A 67 -50.39 24.29 -10.71
CA ASP A 67 -51.26 23.32 -11.39
C ASP A 67 -50.92 21.88 -10.86
N PRO A 68 -51.94 21.03 -10.61
CA PRO A 68 -51.72 19.68 -10.09
C PRO A 68 -50.67 18.87 -10.84
N ASP A 69 -50.66 18.93 -12.15
CA ASP A 69 -49.70 18.19 -13.00
C ASP A 69 -48.28 18.72 -12.84
N PHE A 70 -48.11 20.04 -12.72
CA PHE A 70 -46.78 20.64 -12.49
C PHE A 70 -46.29 20.39 -11.08
N LYS A 71 -47.19 20.34 -10.09
CA LYS A 71 -46.82 19.96 -8.71
C LYS A 71 -46.30 18.54 -8.62
N GLU A 72 -46.91 17.60 -9.35
CA GLU A 72 -46.44 16.21 -9.40
C GLU A 72 -45.04 16.13 -10.01
N MET A 73 -44.79 16.83 -11.13
CA MET A 73 -43.44 16.92 -11.74
C MET A 73 -42.39 17.47 -10.76
N VAL A 74 -42.69 18.56 -10.07
CA VAL A 74 -41.73 19.13 -9.11
C VAL A 74 -41.50 18.20 -7.92
N GLN A 75 -42.51 17.46 -7.46
CA GLN A 75 -42.36 16.47 -6.41
C GLN A 75 -41.49 15.30 -6.86
N GLN A 76 -41.61 14.85 -8.09
CA GLN A 76 -40.75 13.83 -8.65
C GLN A 76 -39.30 14.30 -8.75
N GLU A 77 -39.08 15.53 -9.25
CA GLU A 77 -37.75 16.15 -9.32
C GLU A 77 -37.10 16.29 -7.94
N ILE A 78 -37.86 16.69 -6.91
CA ILE A 78 -37.35 16.72 -5.53
C ILE A 78 -36.94 15.35 -5.04
N SER A 79 -37.72 14.30 -5.36
CA SER A 79 -37.39 12.93 -4.98
C SER A 79 -36.10 12.46 -5.64
N GLU A 80 -35.96 12.68 -6.96
CA GLU A 80 -34.77 12.32 -7.74
C GLU A 80 -33.52 13.07 -7.24
N LYS A 81 -33.64 14.42 -7.06
CA LYS A 81 -32.53 15.24 -6.57
C LYS A 81 -32.15 14.92 -5.13
N SER A 82 -33.11 14.56 -4.28
CA SER A 82 -32.84 14.12 -2.92
C SER A 82 -32.02 12.81 -2.88
N GLN A 83 -32.33 11.87 -3.78
CA GLN A 83 -31.55 10.65 -3.92
C GLN A 83 -30.14 10.91 -4.49
N GLU A 84 -30.03 11.81 -5.47
CA GLU A 84 -28.75 12.24 -6.04
C GLU A 84 -27.85 12.88 -4.97
N VAL A 85 -28.38 13.79 -4.15
CA VAL A 85 -27.65 14.42 -3.04
C VAL A 85 -27.16 13.34 -2.05
N ALA A 86 -28.01 12.40 -1.65
CA ALA A 86 -27.63 11.34 -0.73
C ALA A 86 -26.51 10.44 -1.31
N GLN A 87 -26.56 10.15 -2.61
CA GLN A 87 -25.51 9.39 -3.29
C GLN A 87 -24.19 10.17 -3.35
N LEU A 88 -24.24 11.48 -3.69
CA LEU A 88 -23.06 12.34 -3.74
C LEU A 88 -22.43 12.53 -2.36
N GLU A 89 -23.23 12.66 -1.30
CA GLU A 89 -22.74 12.72 0.09
C GLU A 89 -22.01 11.42 0.48
N ASN A 90 -22.57 10.27 0.14
CA ASN A 90 -21.92 8.99 0.41
C ASN A 90 -20.64 8.83 -0.41
N ASN A 91 -20.64 9.20 -1.69
CA ASN A 91 -19.44 9.17 -2.53
C ASN A 91 -18.35 10.09 -1.96
N LEU A 92 -18.72 11.30 -1.54
CA LEU A 92 -17.79 12.24 -0.94
C LEU A 92 -17.18 11.70 0.36
N LYS A 93 -17.98 11.05 1.21
CA LYS A 93 -17.48 10.38 2.43
C LYS A 93 -16.44 9.29 2.08
N ILE A 94 -16.67 8.51 1.02
CA ILE A 94 -15.73 7.49 0.55
C ILE A 94 -14.44 8.12 0.04
N LEU A 95 -14.51 9.20 -0.74
CA LEU A 95 -13.34 9.91 -1.27
C LEU A 95 -12.50 10.58 -0.18
N LEU A 96 -13.13 10.92 0.96
CA LEU A 96 -12.46 11.50 2.13
C LEU A 96 -11.81 10.46 3.05
N LEU A 97 -12.06 9.17 2.82
CA LEU A 97 -11.37 8.13 3.59
C LEU A 97 -9.85 8.25 3.40
N PRO A 98 -9.07 8.11 4.47
CA PRO A 98 -7.63 8.13 4.35
C PRO A 98 -7.19 6.99 3.43
N LYS A 99 -6.57 7.37 2.29
CA LYS A 99 -5.93 6.42 1.38
C LYS A 99 -4.66 5.87 2.03
N ASP A 100 -4.38 4.60 1.81
CA ASP A 100 -3.08 4.04 2.19
C ASP A 100 -2.00 4.66 1.29
N VAL A 101 -0.93 5.18 1.89
CA VAL A 101 0.23 5.76 1.19
C VAL A 101 0.84 4.78 0.18
N ASN A 102 0.60 3.49 0.37
CA ASN A 102 1.13 2.43 -0.47
C ASN A 102 0.18 2.01 -1.61
N ASP A 103 -1.07 2.51 -1.65
CA ASP A 103 -2.09 2.02 -2.60
C ASP A 103 -1.64 2.11 -4.08
N ASP A 104 -0.86 3.11 -4.45
CA ASP A 104 -0.36 3.31 -5.82
C ASP A 104 0.95 2.58 -6.13
N LYS A 105 1.57 1.93 -5.13
CA LYS A 105 2.86 1.26 -5.29
C LYS A 105 2.74 -0.07 -6.03
N SER A 106 3.85 -0.45 -6.64
CA SER A 106 4.12 -1.82 -7.09
C SER A 106 4.22 -2.78 -5.91
N VAL A 107 4.09 -4.06 -6.16
CA VAL A 107 3.95 -5.11 -5.13
C VAL A 107 5.06 -6.14 -5.24
N ILE A 108 5.57 -6.57 -4.11
CA ILE A 108 6.29 -7.84 -3.98
C ILE A 108 5.36 -8.85 -3.33
N MET A 109 5.08 -9.95 -4.03
CA MET A 109 4.21 -11.01 -3.59
C MET A 109 5.04 -12.27 -3.33
N GLU A 110 4.93 -12.84 -2.14
CA GLU A 110 5.58 -14.09 -1.77
C GLU A 110 4.55 -15.18 -1.59
N LEU A 111 4.74 -16.31 -2.28
CA LEU A 111 3.92 -17.50 -2.15
C LEU A 111 4.76 -18.63 -1.55
N ARG A 112 4.22 -19.34 -0.57
CA ARG A 112 4.87 -20.48 0.03
C ARG A 112 3.89 -21.62 0.27
N GLY A 113 4.31 -22.85 0.00
CA GLY A 113 3.58 -24.03 0.46
C GLY A 113 3.54 -24.06 1.99
N GLY A 114 2.32 -24.25 2.55
CA GLY A 114 2.12 -24.38 4.00
C GLY A 114 1.95 -25.84 4.45
N ALA A 115 0.93 -26.11 5.27
CA ALA A 115 0.63 -27.46 5.74
C ALA A 115 0.04 -28.32 4.61
N GLY A 116 0.67 -29.46 4.31
CA GLY A 116 0.17 -30.40 3.27
C GLY A 116 1.27 -31.07 2.44
N GLY A 117 2.53 -30.76 2.70
CA GLY A 117 3.65 -31.37 1.98
C GLY A 117 3.64 -31.02 0.50
N GLU A 118 3.81 -32.01 -0.38
CA GLU A 118 3.85 -31.81 -1.83
C GLU A 118 2.57 -31.18 -2.39
N GLU A 119 1.41 -31.57 -1.86
CA GLU A 119 0.13 -30.98 -2.28
C GLU A 119 0.04 -29.46 -1.97
N ALA A 120 0.65 -29.03 -0.88
CA ALA A 120 0.73 -27.59 -0.56
C ALA A 120 1.60 -26.85 -1.58
N ALA A 121 2.67 -27.47 -2.06
CA ALA A 121 3.54 -26.90 -3.10
C ALA A 121 2.83 -26.86 -4.47
N LEU A 122 2.07 -27.88 -4.83
CA LEU A 122 1.24 -27.90 -6.04
C LEU A 122 0.14 -26.85 -5.98
N PHE A 123 -0.46 -26.65 -4.81
CA PHE A 123 -1.45 -25.59 -4.63
C PHE A 123 -0.81 -24.18 -4.71
N ALA A 124 0.37 -23.98 -4.14
CA ALA A 124 1.10 -22.73 -4.31
C ALA A 124 1.41 -22.41 -5.78
N HIS A 125 1.76 -23.43 -6.58
CA HIS A 125 1.91 -23.31 -8.04
C HIS A 125 0.57 -22.89 -8.70
N SER A 126 -0.55 -23.49 -8.31
CA SER A 126 -1.88 -23.12 -8.83
C SER A 126 -2.22 -21.67 -8.51
N LEU A 127 -1.91 -21.19 -7.28
CA LEU A 127 -2.08 -19.79 -6.90
C LEU A 127 -1.16 -18.86 -7.70
N MET A 128 0.10 -19.23 -7.90
CA MET A 128 1.04 -18.46 -8.71
C MET A 128 0.51 -18.28 -10.14
N ARG A 129 -0.02 -19.34 -10.76
CA ARG A 129 -0.66 -19.27 -12.09
C ARG A 129 -1.87 -18.33 -12.05
N MET A 130 -2.75 -18.45 -11.06
CA MET A 130 -3.92 -17.61 -10.88
C MET A 130 -3.55 -16.12 -10.82
N TYR A 131 -2.56 -15.75 -9.99
CA TYR A 131 -2.11 -14.37 -9.90
C TYR A 131 -1.42 -13.89 -11.17
N THR A 132 -0.67 -14.74 -11.85
CA THR A 132 -0.08 -14.39 -13.15
C THR A 132 -1.15 -14.01 -14.17
N MET A 133 -2.20 -14.79 -14.26
CA MET A 133 -3.33 -14.50 -15.17
C MET A 133 -4.08 -13.23 -14.75
N TYR A 134 -4.28 -13.00 -13.45
CA TYR A 134 -4.89 -11.78 -12.95
C TYR A 134 -4.07 -10.54 -13.30
N VAL A 135 -2.76 -10.57 -13.04
CA VAL A 135 -1.82 -9.47 -13.35
C VAL A 135 -1.84 -9.15 -14.85
N GLN A 136 -1.82 -10.17 -15.70
CA GLN A 136 -1.91 -10.02 -17.16
C GLN A 136 -3.24 -9.39 -17.60
N SER A 137 -4.36 -9.81 -16.99
CA SER A 137 -5.68 -9.25 -17.30
C SER A 137 -5.80 -7.77 -16.96
N ARG A 138 -5.00 -7.30 -15.99
CA ARG A 138 -4.93 -5.89 -15.58
C ARG A 138 -3.92 -5.06 -16.38
N GLY A 139 -3.18 -5.69 -17.27
CA GLY A 139 -2.12 -5.02 -18.04
C GLY A 139 -0.91 -4.62 -17.19
N TRP A 140 -0.73 -5.24 -16.02
CA TRP A 140 0.44 -5.07 -15.19
C TRP A 140 1.57 -5.98 -15.65
N GLU A 141 2.80 -5.61 -15.32
CA GLU A 141 3.98 -6.42 -15.59
C GLU A 141 4.29 -7.33 -14.39
N LEU A 142 4.57 -8.61 -14.67
CA LEU A 142 4.97 -9.58 -13.65
C LEU A 142 6.37 -10.06 -13.92
N GLU A 143 7.23 -9.97 -12.92
CA GLU A 143 8.59 -10.49 -12.91
C GLU A 143 8.75 -11.54 -11.81
N VAL A 144 9.34 -12.70 -12.14
CA VAL A 144 9.66 -13.73 -11.17
C VAL A 144 11.06 -13.48 -10.63
N LEU A 145 11.15 -13.00 -9.38
CA LEU A 145 12.41 -12.69 -8.73
C LEU A 145 13.10 -13.94 -8.18
N ASN A 146 12.32 -14.87 -7.63
CA ASN A 146 12.82 -16.15 -7.11
C ASN A 146 11.76 -17.22 -7.28
N LEU A 147 12.20 -18.42 -7.64
CA LEU A 147 11.32 -19.58 -7.79
C LEU A 147 12.07 -20.84 -7.30
N ASN A 148 11.48 -21.50 -6.29
CA ASN A 148 11.96 -22.77 -5.77
C ASN A 148 10.89 -23.83 -6.01
N GLU A 149 11.11 -24.66 -7.02
CA GLU A 149 10.18 -25.71 -7.43
C GLU A 149 10.48 -27.06 -6.75
N THR A 150 9.46 -27.92 -6.71
CA THR A 150 9.61 -29.32 -6.33
C THR A 150 9.80 -30.20 -7.57
N GLU A 151 10.24 -31.45 -7.36
CA GLU A 151 10.43 -32.43 -8.46
C GLU A 151 9.10 -32.72 -9.20
N LEU A 152 7.95 -32.55 -8.56
CA LEU A 152 6.63 -32.78 -9.12
C LEU A 152 5.98 -31.50 -9.70
N GLY A 153 6.75 -30.44 -9.91
CA GLY A 153 6.25 -29.17 -10.46
C GLY A 153 5.47 -28.29 -9.47
N GLY A 154 5.53 -28.60 -8.19
CA GLY A 154 5.00 -27.73 -7.14
C GLY A 154 5.95 -26.57 -6.84
N VAL A 155 5.49 -25.54 -6.15
CA VAL A 155 6.26 -24.37 -5.72
C VAL A 155 6.41 -24.38 -4.19
N LYS A 156 7.65 -24.55 -3.70
CA LYS A 156 7.96 -24.40 -2.27
C LYS A 156 7.91 -22.93 -1.87
N GLU A 157 8.50 -22.09 -2.71
CA GLU A 157 8.56 -20.65 -2.53
C GLU A 157 8.65 -19.97 -3.90
N ALA A 158 7.85 -18.93 -4.10
CA ALA A 158 7.98 -18.02 -5.23
C ALA A 158 7.93 -16.57 -4.74
N ILE A 159 8.78 -15.71 -5.30
CA ILE A 159 8.78 -14.28 -5.08
C ILE A 159 8.53 -13.60 -6.42
N LEU A 160 7.44 -12.87 -6.51
CA LEU A 160 6.97 -12.18 -7.70
C LEU A 160 7.00 -10.68 -7.47
N ALA A 161 7.52 -9.91 -8.42
CA ALA A 161 7.31 -8.47 -8.48
C ALA A 161 6.18 -8.18 -9.45
N VAL A 162 5.20 -7.40 -9.02
CA VAL A 162 4.09 -6.95 -9.84
C VAL A 162 4.19 -5.44 -9.99
N ASN A 163 4.53 -5.00 -11.20
CA ASN A 163 4.74 -3.59 -11.53
C ASN A 163 3.50 -3.03 -12.21
N GLY A 164 2.86 -2.08 -11.56
CA GLY A 164 1.66 -1.41 -12.09
C GLY A 164 1.05 -0.45 -11.08
N ALA A 165 0.48 0.64 -11.59
CA ALA A 165 -0.21 1.60 -10.75
C ALA A 165 -1.43 0.96 -10.08
N GLY A 166 -1.58 1.14 -8.76
CA GLY A 166 -2.69 0.58 -7.99
C GLY A 166 -2.60 -0.95 -7.75
N ALA A 167 -1.46 -1.59 -8.06
CA ALA A 167 -1.30 -3.02 -7.85
C ALA A 167 -1.43 -3.39 -6.36
N TYR A 168 -0.84 -2.61 -5.47
CA TYR A 168 -0.94 -2.85 -4.03
C TYR A 168 -2.38 -2.71 -3.53
N ASN A 169 -3.12 -1.71 -3.97
CA ASN A 169 -4.50 -1.48 -3.56
C ASN A 169 -5.42 -2.69 -3.84
N ARG A 170 -5.16 -3.41 -4.92
CA ARG A 170 -5.93 -4.61 -5.29
C ARG A 170 -5.41 -5.88 -4.61
N LEU A 171 -4.09 -6.10 -4.63
CA LEU A 171 -3.48 -7.33 -4.18
C LEU A 171 -3.30 -7.42 -2.65
N LYS A 172 -3.36 -6.31 -1.91
CA LYS A 172 -3.26 -6.30 -0.43
C LYS A 172 -4.27 -7.23 0.24
N TYR A 173 -5.42 -7.45 -0.37
CA TYR A 173 -6.47 -8.35 0.13
C TYR A 173 -6.15 -9.84 -0.06
N GLU A 174 -5.13 -10.17 -0.83
CA GLU A 174 -4.71 -11.55 -1.05
C GLU A 174 -3.73 -12.07 0.00
N SER A 175 -3.27 -11.20 0.90
CA SER A 175 -2.34 -11.58 1.97
C SER A 175 -3.02 -12.46 3.02
N GLY A 176 -2.38 -13.61 3.35
CA GLY A 176 -2.84 -14.53 4.37
C GLY A 176 -2.69 -16.00 4.00
N VAL A 177 -3.41 -16.85 4.73
CA VAL A 177 -3.41 -18.31 4.53
C VAL A 177 -4.57 -18.72 3.62
N HIS A 178 -4.23 -19.29 2.47
CA HIS A 178 -5.18 -19.86 1.52
C HIS A 178 -5.30 -21.37 1.76
N ARG A 179 -6.50 -21.88 1.85
CA ARG A 179 -6.79 -23.29 2.09
C ARG A 179 -7.43 -23.94 0.87
N VAL A 180 -6.93 -25.08 0.43
CA VAL A 180 -7.51 -25.88 -0.64
C VAL A 180 -8.11 -27.17 -0.09
N GLN A 181 -9.22 -27.59 -0.67
CA GLN A 181 -9.87 -28.89 -0.46
C GLN A 181 -10.07 -29.52 -1.84
N ARG A 182 -9.22 -30.49 -2.20
CA ARG A 182 -9.32 -31.26 -3.44
C ARG A 182 -8.73 -32.64 -3.24
N VAL A 183 -8.97 -33.52 -4.20
CA VAL A 183 -8.23 -34.78 -4.30
C VAL A 183 -6.88 -34.45 -4.95
N PRO A 184 -5.74 -34.63 -4.27
CA PRO A 184 -4.42 -34.39 -4.87
C PRO A 184 -4.17 -35.28 -6.07
N GLU A 185 -3.35 -34.82 -7.02
CA GLU A 185 -2.89 -35.64 -8.13
C GLU A 185 -2.04 -36.82 -7.64
N THR A 186 -1.44 -36.71 -6.47
CA THR A 186 -0.63 -37.75 -5.82
C THR A 186 -1.46 -38.78 -5.02
N GLU A 187 -2.79 -38.56 -4.89
CA GLU A 187 -3.67 -39.44 -4.10
C GLU A 187 -4.32 -40.51 -4.98
N THR A 188 -4.01 -41.77 -4.69
CA THR A 188 -4.51 -42.94 -5.47
C THR A 188 -5.88 -43.45 -5.02
N GLN A 189 -6.34 -43.11 -3.80
CA GLN A 189 -7.59 -43.62 -3.22
C GLN A 189 -8.77 -42.62 -3.34
N GLY A 190 -8.57 -41.48 -4.02
CA GLY A 190 -9.62 -40.49 -4.25
C GLY A 190 -10.04 -39.71 -2.98
N ARG A 191 -9.24 -39.69 -1.92
CA ARG A 191 -9.57 -38.99 -0.68
C ARG A 191 -9.32 -37.48 -0.82
N ILE A 192 -10.27 -36.69 -0.31
CA ILE A 192 -10.12 -35.24 -0.29
C ILE A 192 -9.11 -34.86 0.80
N HIS A 193 -8.05 -34.16 0.38
CA HIS A 193 -7.07 -33.61 1.31
C HIS A 193 -7.31 -32.11 1.50
N THR A 194 -6.84 -31.61 2.65
CA THR A 194 -6.85 -30.18 2.97
C THR A 194 -5.42 -29.72 3.12
N SER A 195 -5.00 -28.83 2.22
CA SER A 195 -3.66 -28.23 2.22
C SER A 195 -3.75 -26.71 2.28
N THR A 196 -2.65 -26.06 2.64
CA THR A 196 -2.57 -24.60 2.73
C THR A 196 -1.36 -24.08 1.96
N ALA A 197 -1.52 -22.85 1.45
CA ALA A 197 -0.41 -22.04 0.98
C ALA A 197 -0.53 -20.66 1.61
N THR A 198 0.58 -20.01 1.85
CA THR A 198 0.63 -18.66 2.41
C THR A 198 1.00 -17.67 1.33
N VAL A 199 0.34 -16.53 1.34
CA VAL A 199 0.60 -15.40 0.44
C VAL A 199 0.92 -14.19 1.31
N ALA A 200 2.08 -13.58 1.08
CA ALA A 200 2.43 -12.29 1.66
C ALA A 200 2.47 -11.25 0.55
N VAL A 201 1.85 -10.10 0.79
CA VAL A 201 1.77 -8.99 -0.15
C VAL A 201 2.37 -7.76 0.50
N MET A 202 3.47 -7.28 -0.06
CA MET A 202 4.23 -6.16 0.48
C MET A 202 4.34 -5.06 -0.58
N PRO A 203 4.20 -3.77 -0.21
CA PRO A 203 4.50 -2.71 -1.14
C PRO A 203 5.99 -2.73 -1.49
N GLN A 204 6.31 -2.46 -2.75
CA GLN A 204 7.70 -2.34 -3.18
C GLN A 204 8.36 -1.18 -2.43
N ALA A 205 9.47 -1.48 -1.75
CA ALA A 205 10.23 -0.49 -1.00
C ALA A 205 10.96 0.46 -1.97
N GLU A 206 10.89 1.75 -1.68
CA GLU A 206 11.73 2.74 -2.35
C GLU A 206 13.15 2.70 -1.80
N GLU A 207 14.11 3.11 -2.63
CA GLU A 207 15.50 3.26 -2.16
C GLU A 207 15.55 4.27 -1.01
N VAL A 208 16.33 3.90 0.00
CA VAL A 208 16.49 4.73 1.19
C VAL A 208 17.54 5.80 0.91
N ASP A 209 17.09 6.99 0.56
CA ASP A 209 17.97 8.15 0.50
C ASP A 209 18.30 8.68 1.90
N LEU A 210 19.59 8.90 2.13
CA LEU A 210 20.10 9.48 3.37
C LEU A 210 20.69 10.87 3.12
N VAL A 211 19.92 11.88 3.49
CA VAL A 211 20.39 13.26 3.57
C VAL A 211 20.74 13.57 5.02
N ILE A 212 21.99 13.92 5.28
CA ILE A 212 22.45 14.33 6.63
C ILE A 212 22.54 15.85 6.65
N ASP A 213 21.72 16.50 7.51
CA ASP A 213 21.82 17.95 7.71
C ASP A 213 23.11 18.24 8.51
N PRO A 214 23.98 19.17 8.04
CA PRO A 214 25.16 19.60 8.79
C PRO A 214 24.84 20.11 10.20
N LYS A 215 23.63 20.59 10.47
CA LYS A 215 23.19 21.05 11.80
C LYS A 215 23.03 19.91 12.80
N ASP A 216 22.79 18.70 12.31
CA ASP A 216 22.63 17.50 13.14
C ASP A 216 23.96 16.86 13.49
N LEU A 217 25.07 17.45 13.04
CA LEU A 217 26.41 16.96 13.28
C LEU A 217 27.15 17.81 14.30
N ARG A 218 27.64 17.17 15.36
CA ARG A 218 28.65 17.75 16.26
C ARG A 218 29.99 17.16 15.91
N ILE A 219 30.95 18.02 15.58
CA ILE A 219 32.31 17.63 15.21
C ILE A 219 33.29 18.13 16.28
N ASP A 220 33.90 17.22 17.00
CA ASP A 220 34.88 17.47 18.03
C ASP A 220 36.27 17.03 17.54
N THR A 221 37.28 17.86 17.82
CA THR A 221 38.69 17.55 17.53
C THR A 221 39.38 17.08 18.81
N PHE A 222 40.20 16.05 18.72
CA PHE A 222 40.93 15.54 19.87
C PHE A 222 42.35 15.07 19.46
N ARG A 223 43.16 14.77 20.44
CA ARG A 223 44.54 14.29 20.20
C ARG A 223 44.47 12.78 19.92
N SER A 224 45.18 12.37 18.87
CA SER A 224 45.29 10.93 18.54
C SER A 224 45.98 10.19 19.68
N SER A 225 45.49 8.97 19.95
CA SER A 225 46.14 8.05 20.89
C SER A 225 46.87 6.96 20.10
N GLY A 226 48.14 6.68 20.46
CA GLY A 226 48.92 5.60 19.83
C GLY A 226 50.43 5.79 19.94
N ALA A 227 51.19 4.75 19.57
CA ALA A 227 52.65 4.79 19.51
C ALA A 227 53.10 5.70 18.36
N GLY A 228 53.54 6.91 18.65
CA GLY A 228 53.97 7.88 17.62
C GLY A 228 54.83 9.01 18.21
N GLY A 229 55.56 9.70 17.34
CA GLY A 229 56.46 10.80 17.69
C GLY A 229 55.75 12.11 18.10
N GLN A 230 56.50 13.22 18.17
CA GLN A 230 56.00 14.53 18.64
C GLN A 230 54.77 15.06 17.93
N HIS A 231 54.49 14.65 16.67
CA HIS A 231 53.35 15.10 15.91
C HIS A 231 52.03 14.56 16.46
N ILE A 232 51.97 13.30 16.87
CA ILE A 232 50.78 12.67 17.43
C ILE A 232 50.39 13.26 18.78
N ASN A 233 51.38 13.61 19.61
CA ASN A 233 51.16 14.11 20.96
C ASN A 233 50.88 15.62 21.03
N LYS A 234 51.17 16.38 19.98
CA LYS A 234 51.02 17.86 19.97
C LYS A 234 49.87 18.34 19.10
N THR A 235 49.45 17.60 18.04
CA THR A 235 48.46 18.04 17.08
C THR A 235 47.11 17.33 17.31
N SER A 236 46.01 18.09 17.42
CA SER A 236 44.65 17.55 17.51
C SER A 236 44.13 17.21 16.11
N SER A 237 44.69 16.17 15.50
CA SER A 237 44.30 15.74 14.13
C SER A 237 43.18 14.71 14.12
N ALA A 238 42.88 14.07 15.26
CA ALA A 238 41.76 13.13 15.36
C ALA A 238 40.42 13.84 15.43
N ILE A 239 39.43 13.26 14.76
CA ILE A 239 38.07 13.81 14.66
C ILE A 239 37.08 12.80 15.25
N ARG A 240 36.15 13.33 16.04
CA ARG A 240 34.95 12.64 16.50
C ARG A 240 33.74 13.35 15.91
N VAL A 241 32.93 12.61 15.14
CA VAL A 241 31.66 13.10 14.60
C VAL A 241 30.52 12.40 15.34
N THR A 242 29.66 13.21 15.94
CA THR A 242 28.45 12.72 16.62
C THR A 242 27.23 13.18 15.84
N HIS A 243 26.39 12.25 15.43
CA HIS A 243 25.07 12.54 14.86
C HIS A 243 24.09 12.71 16.02
N ILE A 244 23.62 13.93 16.24
CA ILE A 244 22.84 14.33 17.42
C ILE A 244 21.53 13.54 17.54
N PRO A 245 20.70 13.38 16.45
CA PRO A 245 19.41 12.71 16.55
C PRO A 245 19.50 11.21 16.92
N THR A 246 20.51 10.49 16.41
CA THR A 246 20.68 9.05 16.67
C THR A 246 21.67 8.74 17.79
N GLY A 247 22.45 9.73 18.24
CA GLY A 247 23.54 9.53 19.20
C GLY A 247 24.72 8.73 18.64
N MET A 248 24.76 8.44 17.32
CA MET A 248 25.83 7.67 16.71
C MET A 248 27.13 8.47 16.69
N VAL A 249 28.20 7.82 17.15
CA VAL A 249 29.52 8.43 17.23
C VAL A 249 30.50 7.68 16.34
N VAL A 250 31.28 8.42 15.57
CA VAL A 250 32.35 7.90 14.72
C VAL A 250 33.62 8.68 15.00
N GLU A 251 34.70 7.96 15.24
CA GLU A 251 36.03 8.53 15.46
C GLU A 251 36.95 8.11 14.31
N CYS A 252 37.77 9.05 13.85
CA CYS A 252 38.80 8.80 12.85
C CYS A 252 40.09 9.50 13.24
N GLN A 253 41.19 8.72 13.28
CA GLN A 253 42.55 9.20 13.64
C GLN A 253 43.63 8.60 12.74
N ASN A 254 43.25 8.02 11.59
CA ASN A 254 44.14 7.24 10.75
C ASN A 254 45.10 8.09 9.91
N GLU A 255 44.70 9.32 9.62
CA GLU A 255 45.46 10.24 8.77
C GLU A 255 46.15 11.36 9.59
N ARG A 256 47.20 11.92 8.99
CA ARG A 256 47.87 13.08 9.60
C ARG A 256 47.09 14.38 9.46
N SER A 257 46.23 14.46 8.45
CA SER A 257 45.41 15.63 8.16
C SER A 257 44.07 15.55 8.87
N GLN A 258 43.72 16.59 9.60
CA GLN A 258 42.42 16.75 10.25
C GLN A 258 41.26 16.73 9.24
N PHE A 259 41.46 17.35 8.08
CA PHE A 259 40.42 17.37 7.02
C PHE A 259 40.15 15.96 6.44
N GLN A 260 41.20 15.18 6.18
CA GLN A 260 41.05 13.81 5.71
C GLN A 260 40.37 12.91 6.76
N ASN A 261 40.68 13.06 8.04
CA ASN A 261 40.01 12.36 9.12
C ASN A 261 38.53 12.76 9.23
N LYS A 262 38.21 14.05 9.02
CA LYS A 262 36.82 14.51 8.98
C LYS A 262 36.04 13.88 7.82
N ASP A 263 36.60 13.91 6.61
CA ASP A 263 35.92 13.34 5.43
C ASP A 263 35.69 11.84 5.59
N LYS A 264 36.70 11.09 6.07
CA LYS A 264 36.56 9.66 6.38
C LYS A 264 35.55 9.39 7.50
N ALA A 265 35.53 10.19 8.53
CA ALA A 265 34.57 10.03 9.62
C ALA A 265 33.15 10.27 9.14
N LEU A 266 32.92 11.25 8.28
CA LEU A 266 31.62 11.50 7.64
C LEU A 266 31.19 10.38 6.70
N GLU A 267 32.11 9.83 5.93
CA GLU A 267 31.85 8.68 5.05
C GLU A 267 31.44 7.44 5.86
N ILE A 268 32.16 7.13 6.92
CA ILE A 268 31.84 6.01 7.83
C ILE A 268 30.50 6.26 8.51
N LEU A 269 30.23 7.50 8.96
CA LEU A 269 28.96 7.86 9.56
C LEU A 269 27.79 7.66 8.59
N ARG A 270 27.94 8.12 7.34
CA ARG A 270 26.92 7.90 6.28
C ARG A 270 26.66 6.42 6.07
N SER A 271 27.69 5.61 5.94
CA SER A 271 27.55 4.16 5.75
C SER A 271 26.82 3.49 6.93
N ARG A 272 27.15 3.88 8.17
CA ARG A 272 26.49 3.33 9.37
C ARG A 272 25.04 3.76 9.51
N LEU A 273 24.74 5.03 9.26
CA LEU A 273 23.35 5.54 9.29
C LEU A 273 22.50 4.92 8.19
N LEU A 274 23.06 4.75 6.99
CA LEU A 274 22.37 4.06 5.89
C LEU A 274 22.09 2.60 6.25
N ALA A 275 23.08 1.88 6.78
CA ALA A 275 22.89 0.49 7.22
C ALA A 275 21.86 0.37 8.35
N GLN A 276 21.84 1.32 9.30
CA GLN A 276 20.82 1.34 10.35
C GLN A 276 19.42 1.56 9.77
N LYS A 277 19.25 2.54 8.89
CA LYS A 277 17.97 2.86 8.26
C LYS A 277 17.45 1.72 7.39
N GLN A 278 18.36 1.06 6.64
CA GLN A 278 18.02 -0.14 5.87
C GLN A 278 17.58 -1.30 6.77
N LYS A 279 18.26 -1.48 7.92
CA LYS A 279 17.87 -2.50 8.89
C LYS A 279 16.51 -2.23 9.50
N GLU A 280 16.24 -0.99 9.92
CA GLU A 280 14.93 -0.58 10.45
C GLU A 280 13.80 -0.83 9.44
N GLN A 281 14.03 -0.49 8.17
CA GLN A 281 13.10 -0.76 7.08
C GLN A 281 12.88 -2.27 6.88
N GLN A 282 13.96 -3.06 6.87
CA GLN A 282 13.88 -4.52 6.72
C GLN A 282 13.18 -5.17 7.91
N ASP A 283 13.42 -4.71 9.12
CA ASP A 283 12.75 -5.21 10.33
C ASP A 283 11.24 -4.88 10.29
N ALA A 284 10.86 -3.70 9.81
CA ALA A 284 9.45 -3.33 9.61
C ALA A 284 8.77 -4.19 8.54
N ILE A 285 9.44 -4.47 7.41
CA ILE A 285 8.95 -5.37 6.36
C ILE A 285 8.78 -6.78 6.91
N ASN A 286 9.76 -7.29 7.65
CA ASN A 286 9.72 -8.64 8.25
C ASN A 286 8.59 -8.77 9.29
N ALA A 287 8.37 -7.74 10.11
CA ALA A 287 7.27 -7.71 11.08
C ALA A 287 5.90 -7.72 10.39
N ASN A 288 5.73 -6.91 9.34
CA ASN A 288 4.50 -6.88 8.54
C ASN A 288 4.24 -8.23 7.87
N ARG A 289 5.26 -8.81 7.23
CA ARG A 289 5.20 -10.15 6.62
C ARG A 289 4.80 -11.22 7.64
N ALA A 290 5.42 -11.24 8.82
CA ALA A 290 5.10 -12.21 9.86
C ALA A 290 3.64 -12.09 10.33
N GLY A 291 3.11 -10.87 10.43
CA GLY A 291 1.71 -10.60 10.75
C GLY A 291 0.73 -11.11 9.69
N GLN A 292 1.12 -11.05 8.40
CA GLN A 292 0.26 -11.52 7.29
C GLN A 292 0.20 -13.04 7.19
N VAL A 293 1.33 -13.73 7.36
CA VAL A 293 1.47 -15.17 7.09
C VAL A 293 1.10 -16.02 8.30
N GLY A 294 1.19 -15.47 9.53
CA GLY A 294 0.95 -16.24 10.76
C GLY A 294 1.83 -17.49 10.84
N THR A 295 1.24 -18.59 11.29
CA THR A 295 1.91 -19.92 11.34
C THR A 295 1.70 -20.75 10.07
N GLY A 296 0.82 -20.32 9.15
CA GLY A 296 0.42 -21.10 7.97
C GLY A 296 -0.50 -22.28 8.30
N ASP A 297 -1.05 -22.35 9.51
CA ASP A 297 -1.95 -23.43 9.92
C ASP A 297 -3.30 -23.32 9.17
N ARG A 298 -3.96 -24.47 9.02
CA ARG A 298 -5.29 -24.59 8.38
C ARG A 298 -6.38 -23.80 9.08
N SER A 299 -6.21 -23.48 10.35
CA SER A 299 -7.15 -22.69 11.16
C SER A 299 -7.13 -21.20 10.81
N GLU A 300 -5.97 -20.66 10.39
CA GLU A 300 -5.74 -19.23 10.09
C GLU A 300 -6.22 -18.80 8.69
N LYS A 301 -6.95 -19.66 8.01
CA LYS A 301 -7.42 -19.44 6.65
C LYS A 301 -8.18 -18.12 6.47
N ILE A 302 -7.78 -17.33 5.48
CA ILE A 302 -8.58 -16.20 4.99
C ILE A 302 -9.59 -16.67 3.92
N ARG A 303 -9.19 -17.64 3.08
CA ARG A 303 -10.00 -18.13 1.97
C ARG A 303 -9.90 -19.64 1.81
N THR A 304 -11.00 -20.26 1.38
CA THR A 304 -11.07 -21.71 1.10
C THR A 304 -11.51 -21.97 -0.33
N TYR A 305 -10.70 -22.71 -1.07
CA TYR A 305 -10.96 -23.20 -2.41
C TYR A 305 -11.44 -24.65 -2.32
N ASN A 306 -12.71 -24.90 -2.55
CA ASN A 306 -13.33 -26.22 -2.45
C ASN A 306 -13.68 -26.75 -3.84
N PHE A 307 -12.80 -27.58 -4.42
CA PHE A 307 -12.97 -28.11 -5.76
C PHE A 307 -14.17 -29.08 -5.87
N PRO A 308 -14.41 -30.02 -4.93
CA PRO A 308 -15.60 -30.87 -5.01
C PRO A 308 -16.93 -30.15 -5.00
N GLN A 309 -16.99 -28.95 -4.44
CA GLN A 309 -18.22 -28.15 -4.35
C GLN A 309 -18.22 -26.95 -5.31
N ASP A 310 -17.22 -26.84 -6.17
CA ASP A 310 -17.03 -25.75 -7.13
C ASP A 310 -17.28 -24.36 -6.53
N ARG A 311 -16.66 -24.10 -5.36
CA ARG A 311 -16.83 -22.83 -4.64
C ARG A 311 -15.53 -22.31 -3.99
N CYS A 312 -15.42 -20.99 -3.99
CA CYS A 312 -14.44 -20.25 -3.21
C CYS A 312 -15.15 -19.46 -2.11
N THR A 313 -14.72 -19.59 -0.87
CA THR A 313 -15.31 -18.86 0.27
C THR A 313 -14.24 -17.99 0.93
N ASP A 314 -14.47 -16.68 0.94
CA ASP A 314 -13.67 -15.74 1.73
C ASP A 314 -14.29 -15.61 3.14
N HIS A 315 -13.52 -16.01 4.15
CA HIS A 315 -14.02 -16.10 5.52
C HIS A 315 -14.05 -14.76 6.25
N ARG A 316 -13.36 -13.75 5.74
CA ARG A 316 -13.32 -12.39 6.33
C ARG A 316 -14.67 -11.69 6.22
N ILE A 317 -15.34 -11.90 5.09
CA ILE A 317 -16.64 -11.26 4.77
C ILE A 317 -17.76 -12.28 4.58
N GLY A 318 -17.48 -13.59 4.72
CA GLY A 318 -18.46 -14.66 4.52
C GLY A 318 -18.94 -14.82 3.07
N LEU A 319 -18.25 -14.24 2.10
CA LEU A 319 -18.61 -14.30 0.68
C LEU A 319 -18.29 -15.68 0.11
N THR A 320 -19.23 -16.26 -0.61
CA THR A 320 -19.04 -17.51 -1.37
C THR A 320 -19.32 -17.27 -2.84
N VAL A 321 -18.33 -17.53 -3.67
CA VAL A 321 -18.38 -17.40 -5.13
C VAL A 321 -18.27 -18.80 -5.75
N HIS A 322 -19.09 -19.08 -6.74
CA HIS A 322 -19.08 -20.33 -7.51
C HIS A 322 -18.28 -20.14 -8.82
N ASN A 323 -18.04 -21.24 -9.55
CA ASN A 323 -17.16 -21.31 -10.72
C ASN A 323 -15.68 -21.13 -10.35
N LEU A 324 -15.18 -22.08 -9.56
CA LEU A 324 -13.79 -22.06 -9.07
C LEU A 324 -12.76 -22.01 -10.21
N ASP A 325 -13.04 -22.65 -11.33
CA ASP A 325 -12.15 -22.62 -12.50
C ASP A 325 -11.90 -21.20 -13.00
N LYS A 326 -12.95 -20.36 -13.07
CA LYS A 326 -12.78 -18.96 -13.47
C LYS A 326 -11.91 -18.17 -12.49
N ILE A 327 -12.07 -18.46 -11.20
CA ILE A 327 -11.25 -17.81 -10.14
C ILE A 327 -9.80 -18.24 -10.32
N MET A 328 -9.52 -19.54 -10.54
CA MET A 328 -8.19 -20.07 -10.77
C MET A 328 -7.58 -19.60 -12.10
N ASP A 329 -8.40 -19.13 -13.05
CA ASP A 329 -7.99 -18.48 -14.29
C ASP A 329 -7.83 -16.95 -14.13
N GLY A 330 -7.81 -16.44 -12.90
CA GLY A 330 -7.47 -15.06 -12.59
C GLY A 330 -8.66 -14.11 -12.47
N ASN A 331 -9.92 -14.57 -12.46
CA ASN A 331 -11.05 -13.68 -12.22
C ASN A 331 -11.28 -13.45 -10.73
N LEU A 332 -10.52 -12.54 -10.14
CA LEU A 332 -10.54 -12.22 -8.70
C LEU A 332 -11.38 -10.98 -8.36
N ASP A 333 -11.84 -10.23 -9.35
CA ASP A 333 -12.45 -8.91 -9.16
C ASP A 333 -13.64 -8.94 -8.22
N GLU A 334 -14.55 -9.89 -8.37
CA GLU A 334 -15.74 -10.01 -7.55
C GLU A 334 -15.38 -10.11 -6.04
N ILE A 335 -14.33 -10.87 -5.72
CA ILE A 335 -13.89 -11.07 -4.35
C ILE A 335 -13.16 -9.83 -3.84
N ILE A 336 -12.26 -9.27 -4.65
CA ILE A 336 -11.46 -8.09 -4.29
C ILE A 336 -12.36 -6.87 -4.11
N ASP A 337 -13.34 -6.64 -5.01
CA ASP A 337 -14.26 -5.51 -4.93
C ASP A 337 -15.17 -5.60 -3.69
N ALA A 338 -15.62 -6.81 -3.34
CA ALA A 338 -16.40 -7.04 -2.13
C ALA A 338 -15.57 -6.76 -0.85
N LEU A 339 -14.29 -7.16 -0.84
CA LEU A 339 -13.37 -6.88 0.28
C LEU A 339 -13.06 -5.38 0.39
N ALA A 340 -12.82 -4.70 -0.73
CA ALA A 340 -12.60 -3.26 -0.77
C ALA A 340 -13.82 -2.50 -0.25
N THR A 341 -15.03 -2.90 -0.67
CA THR A 341 -16.29 -2.30 -0.19
C THR A 341 -16.46 -2.52 1.31
N HIS A 342 -16.14 -3.70 1.81
CA HIS A 342 -16.21 -4.01 3.25
C HIS A 342 -15.21 -3.16 4.04
N GLU A 343 -13.97 -3.03 3.60
CA GLU A 343 -12.95 -2.17 4.23
C GLU A 343 -13.41 -0.70 4.29
N GLN A 344 -13.96 -0.18 3.17
CA GLN A 344 -14.49 1.17 3.11
C GLN A 344 -15.65 1.37 4.10
N ALA A 345 -16.56 0.40 4.19
CA ALA A 345 -17.67 0.45 5.15
C ALA A 345 -17.19 0.42 6.60
N GLU A 346 -16.16 -0.36 6.92
CA GLU A 346 -15.55 -0.37 8.26
C GLU A 346 -14.87 0.96 8.60
N LYS A 347 -14.09 1.52 7.68
CA LYS A 347 -13.44 2.83 7.85
C LYS A 347 -14.49 3.93 8.09
N LEU A 348 -15.61 3.92 7.34
CA LEU A 348 -16.71 4.87 7.54
C LEU A 348 -17.36 4.72 8.91
N ARG A 349 -17.57 3.49 9.40
CA ARG A 349 -18.11 3.25 10.75
C ARG A 349 -17.18 3.77 11.84
N GLN A 350 -15.87 3.56 11.70
CA GLN A 350 -14.87 4.07 12.64
C GLN A 350 -14.82 5.59 12.68
N LEU A 351 -14.92 6.27 11.51
CA LEU A 351 -14.98 7.74 11.44
C LEU A 351 -16.25 8.29 12.10
N ASN A 352 -17.40 7.67 11.86
CA ASN A 352 -18.65 8.10 12.49
C ASN A 352 -18.62 7.91 14.02
N ALA A 353 -18.02 6.80 14.52
CA ALA A 353 -17.86 6.56 15.94
C ALA A 353 -16.86 7.50 16.65
N GLN A 354 -15.94 8.13 15.91
CA GLN A 354 -15.01 9.14 16.44
C GLN A 354 -15.61 10.57 16.42
N ALA A 355 -16.68 10.76 15.66
CA ALA A 355 -17.35 12.05 15.52
C ALA A 355 -18.51 12.25 16.53
N GLU A 356 -18.95 11.17 17.20
CA GLU A 356 -19.88 11.16 18.34
C GLU A 356 -19.12 11.31 19.68
#